data_04c3587fac783c668cd56d8057a9ea53
#
_entry.id   04c3587fac783c668cd56d8057a9ea53
#
_cell.length_a   1.000
_cell.length_b   1.000
_cell.length_c   1.000
_cell.angle_alpha   90.00
_cell.angle_beta   90.00
_cell.angle_gamma   90.00
#
_symmetry.space_group_name_H-M   'P 1'
#
loop_
_entity.id
_entity.type
_entity.pdbx_description
1 polymer ?
#
loop_
_entity_poly.entity_id
_entity_poly.type
_entity_poly.pdbx_seq_one_letter_code
_entity_poly.pdbx_strand_id
1 'polypeptide(L)'
;TIDLAERNPSCNYIGVDIKGARLWKGAKYAEEHGLKNVAFLRTRIEFIESLFAAGEVSEIWITFADPQIGREKKRLTAPLFMNRYRNFLKQGGIIHLKPDSRYLHEYSRAMAEQNSLEVLACGTDIYGEDRERLYSSGLCSVSGRDAVDALFAVQTFYESQYLAQGFPITYLAFRADHQGQYMSPEWDEDRWKGENHHFVI
;
A
#
# COMPACT_ATOMS: atom_id res chain seq x y z
N THR A 1 0.25 10.87 -0.25
CA THR A 1 -0.37 11.43 0.97
C THR A 1 -1.06 12.75 0.65
N ILE A 2 -0.35 13.75 0.15
CA ILE A 2 -0.91 15.08 -0.21
C ILE A 2 -2.10 14.93 -1.15
N ASP A 3 -1.91 14.30 -2.31
CA ASP A 3 -2.97 14.19 -3.33
C ASP A 3 -4.26 13.52 -2.80
N LEU A 4 -4.11 12.53 -1.91
CA LEU A 4 -5.27 11.90 -1.25
C LEU A 4 -5.95 12.85 -0.28
N ALA A 5 -5.19 13.67 0.46
CA ALA A 5 -5.73 14.64 1.39
C ALA A 5 -6.49 15.76 0.67
N GLU A 6 -5.98 16.24 -0.46
CA GLU A 6 -6.65 17.25 -1.29
C GLU A 6 -7.94 16.72 -1.91
N ARG A 7 -7.94 15.44 -2.36
CA ARG A 7 -9.12 14.80 -2.96
C ARG A 7 -10.22 14.49 -1.95
N ASN A 8 -9.84 14.24 -0.70
CA ASN A 8 -10.78 13.77 0.30
C ASN A 8 -10.64 14.57 1.62
N PRO A 9 -11.15 15.82 1.65
CA PRO A 9 -11.00 16.72 2.80
C PRO A 9 -11.67 16.20 4.09
N SER A 10 -12.59 15.25 3.99
CA SER A 10 -13.27 14.64 5.15
C SER A 10 -12.46 13.57 5.86
N CYS A 11 -11.34 13.12 5.28
CA CYS A 11 -10.46 12.10 5.85
C CYS A 11 -9.12 12.70 6.24
N ASN A 12 -8.54 12.19 7.33
CA ASN A 12 -7.19 12.53 7.76
C ASN A 12 -6.17 11.55 7.14
N TYR A 13 -5.05 12.08 6.71
CA TYR A 13 -3.97 11.31 6.09
C TYR A 13 -2.66 11.48 6.84
N ILE A 14 -1.96 10.39 7.10
CA ILE A 14 -0.66 10.41 7.77
C ILE A 14 0.37 9.76 6.85
N GLY A 15 1.34 10.55 6.40
CA GLY A 15 2.49 10.07 5.66
C GLY A 15 3.58 9.55 6.61
N VAL A 16 4.02 8.31 6.42
CA VAL A 16 5.04 7.69 7.26
C VAL A 16 6.26 7.32 6.41
N ASP A 17 7.44 7.81 6.77
CA ASP A 17 8.70 7.44 6.13
C ASP A 17 9.86 7.60 7.14
N ILE A 18 10.95 6.91 6.90
CA ILE A 18 12.23 7.12 7.60
C ILE A 18 13.03 8.30 6.99
N LYS A 19 12.79 8.62 5.71
CA LYS A 19 13.52 9.65 4.97
C LYS A 19 12.90 11.03 5.19
N GLY A 20 13.50 11.80 6.11
CA GLY A 20 13.01 13.12 6.51
C GLY A 20 12.84 14.13 5.37
N ALA A 21 13.71 14.09 4.35
CA ALA A 21 13.63 15.03 3.23
C ALA A 21 12.33 14.91 2.40
N ARG A 22 11.79 13.68 2.26
CA ARG A 22 10.50 13.45 1.58
C ARG A 22 9.33 13.99 2.41
N LEU A 23 9.34 13.68 3.71
CA LEU A 23 8.31 14.14 4.64
C LEU A 23 8.31 15.66 4.75
N TRP A 24 9.49 16.29 4.80
CA TRP A 24 9.62 17.74 4.85
C TRP A 24 9.00 18.44 3.63
N LYS A 25 9.21 17.90 2.42
CA LYS A 25 8.57 18.44 1.21
C LYS A 25 7.05 18.38 1.30
N GLY A 26 6.50 17.26 1.77
CA GLY A 26 5.06 17.13 1.96
C GLY A 26 4.52 18.07 3.03
N ALA A 27 5.20 18.18 4.19
CA ALA A 27 4.79 19.06 5.27
C ALA A 27 4.82 20.55 4.84
N LYS A 28 5.88 20.96 4.14
CA LYS A 28 5.99 22.32 3.58
C LYS A 28 4.85 22.62 2.60
N TYR A 29 4.58 21.70 1.68
CA TYR A 29 3.48 21.86 0.73
C TYR A 29 2.13 22.00 1.44
N ALA A 30 1.87 21.16 2.44
CA ALA A 30 0.63 21.20 3.21
C ALA A 30 0.45 22.54 3.95
N GLU A 31 1.52 23.08 4.52
CA GLU A 31 1.51 24.39 5.18
C GLU A 31 1.23 25.51 4.19
N GLU A 32 1.95 25.53 3.05
CA GLU A 32 1.81 26.56 2.00
C GLU A 32 0.40 26.57 1.36
N HIS A 33 -0.27 25.41 1.29
CA HIS A 33 -1.61 25.26 0.71
C HIS A 33 -2.73 25.16 1.76
N GLY A 34 -2.40 25.30 3.04
CA GLY A 34 -3.38 25.34 4.13
C GLY A 34 -4.12 24.03 4.38
N LEU A 35 -3.54 22.89 4.00
CA LEU A 35 -4.14 21.56 4.24
C LEU A 35 -4.18 21.26 5.73
N LYS A 36 -5.38 20.92 6.26
CA LYS A 36 -5.60 20.68 7.68
C LYS A 36 -5.75 19.19 8.02
N ASN A 37 -5.92 18.34 7.00
CA ASN A 37 -6.22 16.93 7.12
C ASN A 37 -5.01 16.03 6.75
N VAL A 38 -3.80 16.54 6.87
CA VAL A 38 -2.56 15.79 6.58
C VAL A 38 -1.51 16.01 7.65
N ALA A 39 -0.81 14.96 8.02
CA ALA A 39 0.33 15.00 8.92
C ALA A 39 1.45 14.06 8.44
N PHE A 40 2.65 14.22 8.98
CA PHE A 40 3.81 13.41 8.60
C PHE A 40 4.55 12.91 9.82
N LEU A 41 4.86 11.61 9.85
CA LEU A 41 5.60 10.95 10.91
C LEU A 41 6.94 10.42 10.37
N ARG A 42 8.02 10.92 10.92
CA ARG A 42 9.35 10.36 10.66
C ARG A 42 9.65 9.28 11.69
N THR A 43 9.46 8.03 11.29
CA THR A 43 9.70 6.88 12.17
C THR A 43 10.13 5.66 11.37
N ARG A 44 10.70 4.68 12.06
CA ARG A 44 10.88 3.34 11.51
C ARG A 44 9.54 2.61 11.60
N ILE A 45 9.18 1.89 10.55
CA ILE A 45 7.90 1.18 10.46
C ILE A 45 7.74 0.12 11.57
N GLU A 46 8.83 -0.37 12.13
CA GLU A 46 8.80 -1.32 13.24
C GLU A 46 8.16 -0.75 14.52
N PHE A 47 8.06 0.58 14.63
CA PHE A 47 7.45 1.25 15.78
C PHE A 47 6.02 1.74 15.52
N ILE A 48 5.45 1.43 14.36
CA ILE A 48 4.16 2.00 13.92
C ILE A 48 3.02 1.74 14.90
N GLU A 49 2.96 0.57 15.50
CA GLU A 49 1.89 0.19 16.42
C GLU A 49 1.88 0.97 17.74
N SER A 50 3.01 1.59 18.12
CA SER A 50 3.08 2.45 19.32
C SER A 50 2.58 3.87 19.09
N LEU A 51 2.23 4.23 17.85
CA LEU A 51 1.87 5.58 17.44
C LEU A 51 0.36 5.76 17.23
N PHE A 52 -0.41 4.68 17.25
CA PHE A 52 -1.84 4.69 17.01
C PHE A 52 -2.59 3.88 18.07
N ALA A 53 -3.78 4.35 18.42
CA ALA A 53 -4.71 3.63 19.28
C ALA A 53 -5.41 2.49 18.51
N ALA A 54 -5.97 1.54 19.26
CA ALA A 54 -6.74 0.44 18.67
C ALA A 54 -7.92 0.97 17.86
N GLY A 55 -8.05 0.50 16.61
CA GLY A 55 -9.12 0.89 15.71
C GLY A 55 -9.07 2.35 15.21
N GLU A 56 -7.93 3.02 15.34
CA GLU A 56 -7.78 4.41 14.92
C GLU A 56 -7.61 4.57 13.40
N VAL A 57 -6.98 3.61 12.73
CA VAL A 57 -6.67 3.65 11.30
C VAL A 57 -7.69 2.88 10.50
N SER A 58 -8.24 3.46 9.44
CA SER A 58 -9.20 2.80 8.55
C SER A 58 -8.54 2.08 7.39
N GLU A 59 -7.47 2.64 6.87
CA GLU A 59 -6.77 2.14 5.68
C GLU A 59 -5.27 2.33 5.80
N ILE A 60 -4.51 1.40 5.24
CA ILE A 60 -3.05 1.49 5.10
C ILE A 60 -2.70 1.43 3.62
N TRP A 61 -1.97 2.43 3.15
CA TRP A 61 -1.46 2.50 1.78
C TRP A 61 0.04 2.21 1.75
N ILE A 62 0.41 1.10 1.13
CA ILE A 62 1.80 0.66 0.94
C ILE A 62 2.14 0.89 -0.52
N THR A 63 2.93 1.93 -0.79
CA THR A 63 3.27 2.35 -2.15
C THR A 63 4.77 2.24 -2.39
N PHE A 64 5.18 1.56 -3.45
CA PHE A 64 6.57 1.43 -3.88
C PHE A 64 7.52 0.98 -2.76
N ALA A 65 7.06 0.00 -1.98
CA ALA A 65 7.84 -0.58 -0.90
C ALA A 65 8.89 -1.56 -1.43
N ASP A 66 10.04 -1.60 -0.75
CA ASP A 66 11.09 -2.59 -1.02
C ASP A 66 10.52 -4.02 -0.85
N PRO A 67 10.61 -4.89 -1.86
CA PRO A 67 10.08 -6.25 -1.82
C PRO A 67 10.75 -7.15 -0.80
N GLN A 68 11.93 -6.79 -0.30
CA GLN A 68 12.65 -7.52 0.75
C GLN A 68 12.83 -9.01 0.43
N ILE A 69 13.31 -9.32 -0.79
CA ILE A 69 13.58 -10.70 -1.21
C ILE A 69 14.59 -11.34 -0.26
N GLY A 70 14.33 -12.58 0.15
CA GLY A 70 15.13 -13.28 1.16
C GLY A 70 15.03 -12.73 2.59
N ARG A 71 14.18 -11.73 2.84
CA ARG A 71 14.04 -11.07 4.14
C ARG A 71 12.57 -10.89 4.53
N GLU A 72 11.81 -11.96 4.53
CA GLU A 72 10.35 -11.92 4.77
C GLU A 72 9.95 -11.08 5.98
N LYS A 73 10.65 -11.21 7.11
CA LYS A 73 10.36 -10.44 8.34
C LYS A 73 10.46 -8.91 8.17
N LYS A 74 11.04 -8.42 7.07
CA LYS A 74 11.11 -6.98 6.75
C LYS A 74 10.08 -6.55 5.71
N ARG A 75 9.39 -7.49 5.08
CA ARG A 75 8.39 -7.23 4.05
C ARG A 75 7.11 -6.70 4.68
N LEU A 76 6.62 -5.56 4.20
CA LEU A 76 5.51 -4.82 4.85
C LEU A 76 4.16 -5.55 4.79
N THR A 77 4.01 -6.54 3.92
CA THR A 77 2.81 -7.38 3.82
C THR A 77 3.01 -8.78 4.42
N ALA A 78 4.14 -9.04 5.06
CA ALA A 78 4.39 -10.31 5.73
C ALA A 78 3.64 -10.41 7.07
N PRO A 79 3.42 -11.63 7.60
CA PRO A 79 2.67 -11.86 8.83
C PRO A 79 3.10 -11.02 10.02
N LEU A 80 4.40 -10.74 10.15
CA LEU A 80 4.92 -9.90 11.22
C LEU A 80 4.28 -8.50 11.21
N PHE A 81 4.19 -7.87 10.04
CA PHE A 81 3.61 -6.54 9.91
C PHE A 81 2.08 -6.60 9.93
N MET A 82 1.48 -7.62 9.33
CA MET A 82 0.04 -7.84 9.37
C MET A 82 -0.46 -7.97 10.82
N ASN A 83 0.26 -8.70 11.67
CA ASN A 83 -0.06 -8.82 13.09
C ASN A 83 0.09 -7.49 13.86
N ARG A 84 1.00 -6.60 13.42
CA ARG A 84 1.11 -5.24 13.98
C ARG A 84 -0.03 -4.33 13.53
N TYR A 85 -0.35 -4.35 12.24
CA TYR A 85 -1.42 -3.51 11.68
C TYR A 85 -2.77 -3.76 12.32
N ARG A 86 -3.10 -5.01 12.62
CA ARG A 86 -4.37 -5.37 13.29
C ARG A 86 -4.55 -4.72 14.67
N ASN A 87 -3.46 -4.30 15.33
CA ASN A 87 -3.54 -3.67 16.65
C ASN A 87 -4.13 -2.25 16.59
N PHE A 88 -4.05 -1.59 15.44
CA PHE A 88 -4.56 -0.23 15.26
C PHE A 88 -5.50 -0.05 14.07
N LEU A 89 -5.60 -1.00 13.17
CA LEU A 89 -6.62 -1.00 12.12
C LEU A 89 -8.01 -1.22 12.71
N LYS A 90 -9.00 -0.51 12.15
CA LYS A 90 -10.41 -0.82 12.39
C LYS A 90 -10.74 -2.21 11.88
N GLN A 91 -11.78 -2.82 12.48
CA GLN A 91 -12.40 -4.00 11.88
C GLN A 91 -12.88 -3.66 10.47
N GLY A 92 -12.62 -4.54 9.52
CA GLY A 92 -12.86 -4.30 8.10
C GLY A 92 -11.88 -3.34 7.44
N GLY A 93 -10.81 -2.93 8.14
CA GLY A 93 -9.78 -2.04 7.61
C GLY A 93 -9.10 -2.60 6.36
N ILE A 94 -8.80 -1.72 5.41
CA ILE A 94 -8.29 -2.10 4.10
C ILE A 94 -6.78 -1.84 4.02
N ILE A 95 -6.05 -2.81 3.46
CA ILE A 95 -4.66 -2.63 3.05
C ILE A 95 -4.61 -2.50 1.54
N HIS A 96 -4.05 -1.39 1.09
CA HIS A 96 -3.78 -1.08 -0.30
C HIS A 96 -2.29 -1.26 -0.57
N LEU A 97 -1.95 -2.08 -1.55
CA LEU A 97 -0.59 -2.28 -2.01
C LEU A 97 -0.49 -1.87 -3.48
N LYS A 98 0.37 -0.88 -3.77
CA LYS A 98 0.66 -0.42 -5.13
C LYS A 98 2.18 -0.49 -5.34
N PRO A 99 2.74 -1.66 -5.64
CA PRO A 99 4.16 -1.86 -5.80
C PRO A 99 4.61 -1.73 -7.27
N ASP A 100 5.90 -1.48 -7.46
CA ASP A 100 6.62 -1.63 -8.71
C ASP A 100 7.18 -3.04 -8.91
N SER A 101 7.15 -3.85 -7.87
CA SER A 101 7.66 -5.23 -7.85
C SER A 101 6.52 -6.24 -8.01
N ARG A 102 6.59 -7.03 -9.09
CA ARG A 102 5.69 -8.16 -9.30
C ARG A 102 5.84 -9.21 -8.18
N TYR A 103 7.07 -9.42 -7.74
CA TYR A 103 7.35 -10.29 -6.60
C TYR A 103 6.55 -9.89 -5.35
N LEU A 104 6.59 -8.60 -4.96
CA LEU A 104 5.85 -8.13 -3.78
C LEU A 104 4.34 -8.27 -3.95
N HIS A 105 3.84 -8.01 -5.16
CA HIS A 105 2.42 -8.20 -5.49
C HIS A 105 1.99 -9.66 -5.31
N GLU A 106 2.70 -10.59 -5.96
CA GLU A 106 2.35 -12.03 -5.94
C GLU A 106 2.51 -12.63 -4.54
N TYR A 107 3.58 -12.29 -3.81
CA TYR A 107 3.73 -12.68 -2.42
C TYR A 107 2.56 -12.20 -1.56
N SER A 108 2.17 -10.93 -1.71
CA SER A 108 1.09 -10.35 -0.90
C SER A 108 -0.27 -10.97 -1.24
N ARG A 109 -0.50 -11.34 -2.50
CA ARG A 109 -1.67 -12.08 -2.92
C ARG A 109 -1.69 -13.48 -2.29
N ALA A 110 -0.58 -14.21 -2.36
CA ALA A 110 -0.47 -15.53 -1.72
C ALA A 110 -0.65 -15.45 -0.19
N MET A 111 -0.13 -14.41 0.46
CA MET A 111 -0.34 -14.15 1.88
C MET A 111 -1.81 -13.89 2.21
N ALA A 112 -2.51 -13.12 1.39
CA ALA A 112 -3.94 -12.87 1.55
C ALA A 112 -4.76 -14.17 1.39
N GLU A 113 -4.46 -14.98 0.37
CA GLU A 113 -5.07 -16.30 0.14
C GLU A 113 -4.82 -17.26 1.29
N GLN A 114 -3.57 -17.38 1.77
CA GLN A 114 -3.18 -18.25 2.87
C GLN A 114 -3.97 -17.95 4.15
N ASN A 115 -4.30 -16.70 4.38
CA ASN A 115 -5.03 -16.23 5.56
C ASN A 115 -6.53 -16.02 5.29
N SER A 116 -7.04 -16.47 4.15
CA SER A 116 -8.45 -16.34 3.74
C SER A 116 -8.98 -14.91 3.82
N LEU A 117 -8.16 -13.93 3.45
CA LEU A 117 -8.56 -12.53 3.45
C LEU A 117 -9.42 -12.21 2.23
N GLU A 118 -10.40 -11.34 2.41
CA GLU A 118 -11.22 -10.84 1.31
C GLU A 118 -10.39 -9.92 0.41
N VAL A 119 -10.09 -10.37 -0.80
CA VAL A 119 -9.44 -9.54 -1.83
C VAL A 119 -10.50 -8.69 -2.52
N LEU A 120 -10.40 -7.38 -2.36
CA LEU A 120 -11.33 -6.40 -2.91
C LEU A 120 -10.98 -5.99 -4.34
N ALA A 121 -9.70 -5.94 -4.66
CA ALA A 121 -9.20 -5.64 -6.00
C ALA A 121 -7.82 -6.26 -6.20
N CYS A 122 -7.55 -6.74 -7.42
CA CYS A 122 -6.26 -7.28 -7.82
C CYS A 122 -6.04 -6.99 -9.31
N GLY A 123 -4.90 -6.39 -9.64
CA GLY A 123 -4.52 -6.09 -11.01
C GLY A 123 -2.99 -6.15 -11.18
N THR A 124 -2.55 -6.67 -12.31
CA THR A 124 -1.13 -6.79 -12.67
C THR A 124 -0.68 -5.73 -13.67
N ASP A 125 -1.63 -5.04 -14.29
CA ASP A 125 -1.43 -3.86 -15.14
C ASP A 125 -2.62 -2.90 -15.01
N ILE A 126 -2.60 -2.09 -13.96
CA ILE A 126 -3.73 -1.22 -13.64
C ILE A 126 -3.92 -0.05 -14.62
N TYR A 127 -2.89 0.32 -15.38
CA TYR A 127 -3.00 1.37 -16.40
C TYR A 127 -3.36 0.82 -17.78
N GLY A 128 -3.21 -0.49 -18.00
CA GLY A 128 -3.55 -1.21 -19.21
C GLY A 128 -4.83 -2.05 -19.07
N GLU A 129 -4.68 -3.36 -19.21
CA GLU A 129 -5.79 -4.32 -19.34
C GLU A 129 -6.69 -4.45 -18.09
N ASP A 130 -6.17 -4.13 -16.90
CA ASP A 130 -6.95 -4.29 -15.66
C ASP A 130 -7.78 -3.05 -15.29
N ARG A 131 -7.62 -1.94 -16.00
CA ARG A 131 -8.22 -0.66 -15.65
C ARG A 131 -9.74 -0.74 -15.49
N GLU A 132 -10.43 -1.26 -16.48
CA GLU A 132 -11.91 -1.35 -16.47
C GLU A 132 -12.40 -2.35 -15.41
N ARG A 133 -11.65 -3.42 -15.18
CA ARG A 133 -11.98 -4.43 -14.16
C ARG A 133 -11.97 -3.85 -12.75
N LEU A 134 -11.13 -2.88 -12.47
CA LEU A 134 -11.07 -2.23 -11.15
C LEU A 134 -12.37 -1.48 -10.82
N TYR A 135 -13.07 -0.91 -11.81
CA TYR A 135 -14.36 -0.27 -11.60
C TYR A 135 -15.51 -1.24 -11.31
N SER A 136 -15.32 -2.53 -11.60
CA SER A 136 -16.25 -3.61 -11.25
C SER A 136 -15.79 -4.43 -10.02
N SER A 137 -14.73 -3.99 -9.35
CA SER A 137 -14.13 -4.70 -8.22
C SER A 137 -14.90 -4.50 -6.91
N GLY A 138 -14.63 -5.35 -5.93
CA GLY A 138 -15.11 -5.18 -4.56
C GLY A 138 -14.67 -3.85 -3.94
N LEU A 139 -13.48 -3.34 -4.29
CA LEU A 139 -13.02 -2.02 -3.86
C LEU A 139 -13.99 -0.91 -4.30
N CYS A 140 -14.38 -0.91 -5.56
CA CYS A 140 -15.36 0.06 -6.08
C CYS A 140 -16.71 -0.04 -5.35
N SER A 141 -17.14 -1.25 -5.02
CA SER A 141 -18.38 -1.49 -4.29
C SER A 141 -18.34 -0.99 -2.85
N VAL A 142 -17.17 -1.07 -2.19
CA VAL A 142 -16.99 -0.71 -0.76
C VAL A 142 -16.63 0.77 -0.60
N SER A 143 -15.69 1.27 -1.41
CA SER A 143 -15.09 2.60 -1.23
C SER A 143 -15.55 3.61 -2.30
N GLY A 144 -16.37 3.17 -3.26
CA GLY A 144 -16.89 4.01 -4.33
C GLY A 144 -15.94 4.19 -5.52
N ARG A 145 -16.48 4.80 -6.58
CA ARG A 145 -15.75 5.06 -7.82
C ARG A 145 -14.55 6.01 -7.61
N ASP A 146 -14.69 7.00 -6.73
CA ASP A 146 -13.64 7.99 -6.45
C ASP A 146 -12.38 7.35 -5.88
N ALA A 147 -12.51 6.25 -5.10
CA ALA A 147 -11.37 5.50 -4.59
C ALA A 147 -10.59 4.81 -5.72
N VAL A 148 -11.29 4.29 -6.72
CA VAL A 148 -10.65 3.70 -7.92
C VAL A 148 -10.03 4.80 -8.78
N ASP A 149 -10.70 5.92 -8.98
CA ASP A 149 -10.16 7.07 -9.72
C ASP A 149 -8.88 7.61 -9.07
N ALA A 150 -8.79 7.59 -7.75
CA ALA A 150 -7.59 8.00 -7.02
C ALA A 150 -6.36 7.12 -7.31
N LEU A 151 -6.55 5.82 -7.62
CA LEU A 151 -5.44 4.93 -7.99
C LEU A 151 -4.70 5.42 -9.25
N PHE A 152 -5.42 6.01 -10.18
CA PHE A 152 -4.88 6.48 -11.46
C PHE A 152 -4.39 7.92 -11.38
N ALA A 153 -5.09 8.74 -10.61
CA ALA A 153 -4.80 10.15 -10.51
C ALA A 153 -3.61 10.47 -9.59
N VAL A 154 -3.40 9.63 -8.55
CA VAL A 154 -2.29 9.80 -7.60
C VAL A 154 -1.10 8.97 -8.07
N GLN A 155 -0.19 9.61 -8.80
CA GLN A 155 1.04 8.99 -9.26
C GLN A 155 2.24 9.49 -8.48
N THR A 156 3.11 8.57 -8.06
CA THR A 156 4.40 8.94 -7.50
C THR A 156 5.40 9.26 -8.62
N PHE A 157 6.47 9.99 -8.28
CA PHE A 157 7.56 10.25 -9.23
C PHE A 157 8.15 8.94 -9.80
N TYR A 158 8.34 7.93 -8.96
CA TYR A 158 8.85 6.63 -9.40
C TYR A 158 7.87 5.93 -10.35
N GLU A 159 6.59 5.99 -10.06
CA GLU A 159 5.54 5.41 -10.89
C GLU A 159 5.54 6.00 -12.29
N SER A 160 5.64 7.32 -12.42
CA SER A 160 5.71 7.97 -13.74
C SER A 160 6.95 7.53 -14.53
N GLN A 161 8.08 7.29 -13.87
CA GLN A 161 9.29 6.78 -14.54
C GLN A 161 9.14 5.33 -15.01
N TYR A 162 8.48 4.46 -14.23
CA TYR A 162 8.21 3.08 -14.61
C TYR A 162 7.27 3.01 -15.81
N LEU A 163 6.18 3.77 -15.76
CA LEU A 163 5.24 3.86 -16.90
C LEU A 163 5.90 4.38 -18.16
N ALA A 164 6.78 5.39 -18.06
CA ALA A 164 7.53 5.92 -19.20
C ALA A 164 8.47 4.87 -19.84
N GLN A 165 8.89 3.87 -19.08
CA GLN A 165 9.70 2.74 -19.56
C GLN A 165 8.85 1.55 -20.04
N GLY A 166 7.52 1.65 -19.99
CA GLY A 166 6.60 0.59 -20.40
C GLY A 166 6.42 -0.53 -19.38
N PHE A 167 6.83 -0.32 -18.13
CA PHE A 167 6.61 -1.31 -17.07
C PHE A 167 5.19 -1.18 -16.49
N PRO A 168 4.47 -2.30 -16.32
CA PRO A 168 3.15 -2.29 -15.71
C PRO A 168 3.25 -2.00 -14.21
N ILE A 169 2.25 -1.32 -13.69
CA ILE A 169 2.07 -1.11 -12.25
C ILE A 169 1.00 -2.08 -11.75
N THR A 170 1.32 -2.77 -10.67
CA THR A 170 0.42 -3.73 -10.05
C THR A 170 -0.35 -3.08 -8.90
N TYR A 171 -1.48 -3.68 -8.53
CA TYR A 171 -2.28 -3.23 -7.40
C TYR A 171 -3.00 -4.40 -6.73
N LEU A 172 -3.07 -4.35 -5.41
CA LEU A 172 -3.81 -5.30 -4.59
C LEU A 172 -4.47 -4.55 -3.43
N ALA A 173 -5.76 -4.78 -3.22
CA ALA A 173 -6.47 -4.32 -2.03
C ALA A 173 -7.18 -5.48 -1.35
N PHE A 174 -7.08 -5.58 -0.03
CA PHE A 174 -7.72 -6.63 0.74
C PHE A 174 -8.10 -6.15 2.15
N ARG A 175 -9.12 -6.77 2.76
CA ARG A 175 -9.48 -6.54 4.14
C ARG A 175 -8.52 -7.27 5.07
N ALA A 176 -8.06 -6.58 6.11
CA ALA A 176 -7.17 -7.17 7.10
C ALA A 176 -7.94 -7.85 8.25
N ASP A 177 -9.07 -8.49 7.94
CA ASP A 177 -9.93 -9.19 8.91
C ASP A 177 -9.52 -10.66 8.99
N HIS A 178 -8.65 -10.99 9.93
CA HIS A 178 -8.24 -12.37 10.20
C HIS A 178 -8.35 -12.69 11.68
N GLN A 179 -8.93 -13.84 12.00
CA GLN A 179 -8.98 -14.37 13.36
C GLN A 179 -7.70 -15.19 13.62
N GLY A 180 -7.00 -14.88 14.70
CA GLY A 180 -5.74 -15.56 15.02
C GLY A 180 -4.49 -14.87 14.46
N GLN A 181 -3.36 -15.58 14.45
CA GLN A 181 -2.10 -15.07 13.92
C GLN A 181 -2.04 -15.23 12.41
N TYR A 182 -1.55 -14.23 11.71
CA TYR A 182 -1.28 -14.35 10.28
C TYR A 182 -0.17 -15.36 10.03
N MET A 183 -0.34 -16.19 9.01
CA MET A 183 0.62 -17.21 8.59
C MET A 183 1.29 -16.82 7.28
N SER A 184 2.57 -17.20 7.14
CA SER A 184 3.29 -17.07 5.87
C SER A 184 2.71 -18.01 4.82
N PRO A 185 2.61 -17.59 3.56
CA PRO A 185 2.27 -18.51 2.48
C PRO A 185 3.41 -19.50 2.23
N GLU A 186 3.10 -20.64 1.60
CA GLU A 186 4.12 -21.43 0.95
C GLU A 186 4.69 -20.61 -0.22
N TRP A 187 5.99 -20.31 -0.15
CA TRP A 187 6.60 -19.36 -1.08
C TRP A 187 7.98 -19.80 -1.53
N ASP A 188 8.16 -19.95 -2.84
CA ASP A 188 9.44 -20.28 -3.45
C ASP A 188 10.18 -18.99 -3.84
N GLU A 189 11.11 -18.57 -2.99
CA GLU A 189 11.97 -17.40 -3.25
C GLU A 189 12.89 -17.62 -4.46
N ASP A 190 13.28 -18.84 -4.76
CA ASP A 190 14.25 -19.16 -5.82
C ASP A 190 13.67 -18.89 -7.22
N ARG A 191 12.37 -19.05 -7.38
CA ARG A 191 11.64 -18.70 -8.60
C ARG A 191 11.84 -17.23 -9.00
N TRP A 192 12.12 -16.36 -8.05
CA TRP A 192 12.16 -14.91 -8.21
C TRP A 192 13.58 -14.32 -8.22
N LYS A 193 14.63 -15.14 -8.08
CA LYS A 193 16.04 -14.69 -8.07
C LYS A 193 16.51 -14.01 -9.36
N GLY A 194 15.77 -14.15 -10.44
CA GLY A 194 16.06 -13.51 -11.75
C GLY A 194 15.25 -12.27 -12.03
N GLU A 195 14.32 -11.89 -11.18
CA GLU A 195 13.58 -10.64 -11.34
C GLU A 195 14.54 -9.47 -11.10
N ASN A 196 14.93 -8.80 -12.20
CA ASN A 196 15.76 -7.61 -12.12
C ASN A 196 14.95 -6.51 -11.43
N HIS A 197 15.28 -6.26 -10.17
CA HIS A 197 14.84 -5.06 -9.49
C HIS A 197 15.60 -3.88 -10.10
N HIS A 198 14.98 -3.23 -11.06
CA HIS A 198 15.50 -1.98 -11.59
C HIS A 198 15.34 -0.89 -10.51
N PHE A 199 16.20 -0.92 -9.49
CA PHE A 199 16.42 0.24 -8.66
C PHE A 199 17.13 1.27 -9.52
N VAL A 200 16.39 2.22 -10.08
CA VAL A 200 16.98 3.47 -10.53
C VAL A 200 17.35 4.25 -9.27
N ILE A 201 18.65 4.30 -8.98
CA ILE A 201 19.25 5.08 -7.89
C ILE A 201 19.09 6.58 -8.17
#